data_778b1264d60ea5a08efb3e6a712880fb
#
_entry.id   778b1264d60ea5a08efb3e6a712880fb
#
_cell.length_a   1.000
_cell.length_b   1.000
_cell.length_c   1.000
_cell.angle_alpha   90.00
_cell.angle_beta   90.00
_cell.angle_gamma   90.00
#
_symmetry.space_group_name_H-M   'P 1'
#
loop_
_entity.id
_entity.type
_entity.pdbx_description
1 polymer ?
#
loop_
_entity_poly.entity_id
_entity_poly.type
_entity_poly.pdbx_seq_one_letter_code
_entity_poly.pdbx_strand_id
1 'polypeptide(L)'
;MKQQPLTCSADTSVFDAVLAMSEKNYGAVIVVDNLKKVIGVFTERDVMNKVVGKELDARKTPVADIMTPNPRVANETDDLIDWLRIMSNERFRRLPVVDENGHIKAVFTQGDFVSYTWPDLMYQMKSMATATVSKNWATFLIGGGVALYSIIMVVVFKTLN
;
A
#
# COMPACT_ATOMS: atom_id res chain seq x y z
N MET A 1 -12.97 -8.39 -0.34
CA MET A 1 -13.15 -8.72 -1.79
C MET A 1 -12.13 -7.88 -2.56
N LYS A 2 -11.21 -8.51 -3.30
CA LYS A 2 -10.31 -7.76 -4.20
C LYS A 2 -11.17 -7.10 -5.28
N GLN A 3 -11.12 -5.79 -5.40
CA GLN A 3 -11.78 -5.06 -6.48
C GLN A 3 -11.19 -5.51 -7.81
N GLN A 4 -12.05 -5.73 -8.81
CA GLN A 4 -11.56 -6.08 -10.15
C GLN A 4 -10.73 -4.93 -10.72
N PRO A 5 -9.60 -5.21 -11.36
CA PRO A 5 -8.79 -4.18 -12.00
C PRO A 5 -9.62 -3.37 -13.00
N LEU A 6 -9.50 -2.05 -12.96
CA LEU A 6 -10.07 -1.21 -14.00
C LEU A 6 -9.16 -1.31 -15.22
N THR A 7 -9.73 -1.67 -16.37
CA THR A 7 -8.99 -1.84 -17.62
C THR A 7 -9.58 -0.99 -18.74
N CYS A 8 -8.75 -0.56 -19.68
CA CYS A 8 -9.18 0.05 -20.94
C CYS A 8 -8.28 -0.41 -22.11
N SER A 9 -8.67 -0.11 -23.33
CA SER A 9 -7.83 -0.30 -24.51
C SER A 9 -6.89 0.91 -24.71
N ALA A 10 -5.85 0.74 -25.50
CA ALA A 10 -4.91 1.80 -25.85
C ALA A 10 -5.57 2.99 -26.57
N ASP A 11 -6.61 2.73 -27.37
CA ASP A 11 -7.33 3.72 -28.14
C ASP A 11 -8.41 4.47 -27.34
N THR A 12 -8.67 4.08 -26.11
CA THR A 12 -9.63 4.77 -25.23
C THR A 12 -9.18 6.22 -25.04
N SER A 13 -10.13 7.18 -25.13
CA SER A 13 -9.78 8.58 -24.86
C SER A 13 -9.37 8.77 -23.39
N VAL A 14 -8.48 9.70 -23.15
CA VAL A 14 -8.10 10.07 -21.78
C VAL A 14 -9.31 10.48 -20.97
N PHE A 15 -10.25 11.21 -21.59
CA PHE A 15 -11.47 11.65 -20.91
C PHE A 15 -12.31 10.47 -20.43
N ASP A 16 -12.54 9.45 -21.25
CA ASP A 16 -13.34 8.28 -20.88
C ASP A 16 -12.63 7.43 -19.84
N ALA A 17 -11.31 7.29 -19.93
CA ALA A 17 -10.51 6.60 -18.92
C ALA A 17 -10.59 7.31 -17.55
N VAL A 18 -10.48 8.65 -17.53
CA VAL A 18 -10.60 9.45 -16.30
C VAL A 18 -12.01 9.39 -15.74
N LEU A 19 -13.04 9.40 -16.58
CA LEU A 19 -14.43 9.26 -16.14
C LEU A 19 -14.64 7.92 -15.43
N ALA A 20 -14.18 6.82 -16.04
CA ALA A 20 -14.24 5.49 -15.42
C ALA A 20 -13.45 5.37 -14.10
N MET A 21 -12.29 6.04 -14.02
CA MET A 21 -11.52 6.14 -12.77
C MET A 21 -12.30 6.87 -11.68
N SER A 22 -12.91 8.00 -12.03
CA SER A 22 -13.68 8.83 -11.09
C SER A 22 -14.91 8.10 -10.57
N GLU A 23 -15.69 7.45 -11.42
CA GLU A 23 -16.89 6.70 -11.04
C GLU A 23 -16.59 5.56 -10.05
N LYS A 24 -15.43 4.93 -10.19
CA LYS A 24 -15.01 3.81 -9.35
C LYS A 24 -14.07 4.18 -8.21
N ASN A 25 -13.70 5.45 -8.08
CA ASN A 25 -12.68 5.93 -7.15
C ASN A 25 -11.32 5.20 -7.31
N TYR A 26 -10.93 4.96 -8.55
CA TYR A 26 -9.65 4.35 -8.89
C TYR A 26 -8.64 5.40 -9.35
N GLY A 27 -7.44 5.35 -8.81
CA GLY A 27 -6.35 6.26 -9.20
C GLY A 27 -5.46 5.70 -10.31
N ALA A 28 -5.85 4.61 -10.97
CA ALA A 28 -5.17 4.06 -12.15
C ALA A 28 -6.07 3.15 -12.96
N VAL A 29 -5.74 3.04 -14.26
CA VAL A 29 -6.31 2.09 -15.21
C VAL A 29 -5.18 1.25 -15.80
N ILE A 30 -5.40 -0.02 -15.96
CA ILE A 30 -4.48 -0.92 -16.64
C ILE A 30 -4.87 -0.96 -18.11
N VAL A 31 -3.92 -0.62 -18.97
CA VAL A 31 -4.13 -0.64 -20.42
C VAL A 31 -3.80 -2.05 -20.92
N VAL A 32 -4.75 -2.64 -21.63
CA VAL A 32 -4.64 -4.01 -22.13
C VAL A 32 -4.81 -4.05 -23.64
N ASP A 33 -4.21 -5.05 -24.27
CA ASP A 33 -4.42 -5.34 -25.69
C ASP A 33 -5.70 -6.16 -25.93
N ASN A 34 -5.94 -6.52 -27.17
CA ASN A 34 -7.11 -7.31 -27.59
C ASN A 34 -7.12 -8.73 -26.99
N LEU A 35 -5.97 -9.23 -26.52
CA LEU A 35 -5.82 -10.49 -25.82
C LEU A 35 -5.88 -10.35 -24.31
N LYS A 36 -6.25 -9.14 -23.79
CA LYS A 36 -6.27 -8.79 -22.36
C LYS A 36 -4.92 -8.86 -21.65
N LYS A 37 -3.80 -8.82 -22.39
CA LYS A 37 -2.46 -8.71 -21.82
C LYS A 37 -2.16 -7.27 -21.46
N VAL A 38 -1.42 -7.08 -20.36
CA VAL A 38 -1.02 -5.75 -19.88
C VAL A 38 0.01 -5.14 -20.83
N ILE A 39 -0.31 -3.98 -21.41
CA ILE A 39 0.58 -3.20 -22.29
C ILE A 39 0.95 -1.84 -21.72
N GLY A 40 0.20 -1.33 -20.74
CA GLY A 40 0.44 -0.03 -20.14
C GLY A 40 -0.25 0.16 -18.80
N VAL A 41 0.15 1.23 -18.11
CA VAL A 41 -0.55 1.76 -16.93
C VAL A 41 -0.76 3.26 -17.12
N PHE A 42 -1.97 3.72 -16.86
CA PHE A 42 -2.37 5.10 -16.88
C PHE A 42 -2.86 5.53 -15.50
N THR A 43 -2.37 6.65 -14.98
CA THR A 43 -2.59 7.10 -13.59
C THR A 43 -3.06 8.55 -13.51
N GLU A 44 -3.63 8.94 -12.36
CA GLU A 44 -3.96 10.34 -12.04
C GLU A 44 -2.76 11.28 -12.24
N ARG A 45 -1.54 10.82 -11.91
CA ARG A 45 -0.32 11.61 -12.11
C ARG A 45 -0.05 11.87 -13.60
N ASP A 46 -0.34 10.90 -14.48
CA ASP A 46 -0.19 11.07 -15.91
C ASP A 46 -1.14 12.14 -16.44
N VAL A 47 -2.39 12.17 -15.93
CA VAL A 47 -3.35 13.23 -16.26
C VAL A 47 -2.78 14.60 -15.91
N MET A 48 -2.31 14.78 -14.69
CA MET A 48 -1.78 16.06 -14.23
C MET A 48 -0.55 16.50 -15.03
N ASN A 49 0.43 15.59 -15.21
CA ASN A 49 1.71 15.95 -15.78
C ASN A 49 1.72 15.98 -17.30
N LYS A 50 0.95 15.10 -17.95
CA LYS A 50 1.02 14.92 -19.40
C LYS A 50 -0.18 15.50 -20.14
N VAL A 51 -1.34 15.60 -19.49
CA VAL A 51 -2.54 16.17 -20.13
C VAL A 51 -2.71 17.64 -19.72
N VAL A 52 -2.91 17.90 -18.44
CA VAL A 52 -3.11 19.27 -17.92
C VAL A 52 -1.84 20.10 -18.10
N GLY A 53 -0.68 19.56 -17.68
CA GLY A 53 0.60 20.26 -17.79
C GLY A 53 1.11 20.51 -19.20
N LYS A 54 0.54 19.86 -20.22
CA LYS A 54 0.86 20.06 -21.65
C LYS A 54 -0.32 20.60 -22.46
N GLU A 55 -1.41 20.97 -21.79
CA GLU A 55 -2.62 21.54 -22.40
C GLU A 55 -3.22 20.65 -23.52
N LEU A 56 -3.14 19.32 -23.37
CA LEU A 56 -3.69 18.36 -24.31
C LEU A 56 -5.21 18.27 -24.18
N ASP A 57 -5.91 18.09 -25.32
CA ASP A 57 -7.34 17.81 -25.32
C ASP A 57 -7.62 16.36 -24.93
N ALA A 58 -8.09 16.16 -23.68
CA ALA A 58 -8.37 14.84 -23.14
C ALA A 58 -9.36 14.00 -23.95
N ARG A 59 -10.26 14.64 -24.72
CA ARG A 59 -11.23 13.94 -25.55
C ARG A 59 -10.65 13.42 -26.87
N LYS A 60 -9.58 14.05 -27.35
CA LYS A 60 -8.91 13.68 -28.59
C LYS A 60 -7.64 12.88 -28.40
N THR A 61 -7.09 12.91 -27.18
CA THR A 61 -5.85 12.21 -26.86
C THR A 61 -6.16 10.78 -26.45
N PRO A 62 -5.64 9.75 -27.14
CA PRO A 62 -5.76 8.37 -26.71
C PRO A 62 -4.86 8.10 -25.49
N VAL A 63 -5.23 7.14 -24.66
CA VAL A 63 -4.46 6.71 -23.48
C VAL A 63 -3.06 6.23 -23.89
N ALA A 64 -2.92 5.63 -25.09
CA ALA A 64 -1.64 5.18 -25.62
C ALA A 64 -0.54 6.24 -25.61
N ASP A 65 -0.91 7.51 -25.89
CA ASP A 65 0.06 8.62 -26.02
C ASP A 65 0.62 9.08 -24.67
N ILE A 66 -0.10 8.77 -23.58
CA ILE A 66 0.25 9.30 -22.26
C ILE A 66 0.47 8.22 -21.20
N MET A 67 0.10 6.97 -21.44
CA MET A 67 0.35 5.86 -20.51
C MET A 67 1.84 5.65 -20.29
N THR A 68 2.18 4.93 -19.24
CA THR A 68 3.51 4.31 -19.07
C THR A 68 3.46 2.96 -19.77
N PRO A 69 4.15 2.78 -20.90
CA PRO A 69 4.15 1.52 -21.65
C PRO A 69 5.02 0.47 -20.95
N ASN A 70 4.75 -0.81 -21.21
CA ASN A 70 5.51 -1.95 -20.69
C ASN A 70 5.78 -1.86 -19.18
N PRO A 71 4.75 -1.69 -18.35
CA PRO A 71 4.94 -1.52 -16.92
C PRO A 71 5.53 -2.80 -16.31
N ARG A 72 6.21 -2.63 -15.18
CA ARG A 72 6.59 -3.78 -14.38
C ARG A 72 5.33 -4.52 -13.94
N VAL A 73 5.33 -5.83 -14.11
CA VAL A 73 4.26 -6.74 -13.65
C VAL A 73 4.84 -7.77 -12.69
N ALA A 74 3.99 -8.31 -11.83
CA ALA A 74 4.28 -9.47 -11.00
C ALA A 74 3.42 -10.66 -11.47
N ASN A 75 3.90 -11.88 -11.30
CA ASN A 75 3.09 -13.07 -11.52
C ASN A 75 2.29 -13.39 -10.24
N GLU A 76 1.11 -13.95 -10.40
CA GLU A 76 0.27 -14.36 -9.26
C GLU A 76 0.92 -15.42 -8.35
N THR A 77 1.94 -16.12 -8.86
CA THR A 77 2.74 -17.11 -8.15
C THR A 77 3.97 -16.56 -7.45
N ASP A 78 4.34 -15.29 -7.69
CA ASP A 78 5.49 -14.65 -7.05
C ASP A 78 5.24 -14.39 -5.56
N ASP A 79 6.32 -14.33 -4.77
CA ASP A 79 6.25 -14.00 -3.35
C ASP A 79 5.84 -12.53 -3.15
N LEU A 80 4.98 -12.28 -2.17
CA LEU A 80 4.52 -10.93 -1.79
C LEU A 80 5.69 -10.02 -1.38
N ILE A 81 6.74 -10.56 -0.77
CA ILE A 81 7.93 -9.81 -0.37
C ILE A 81 8.69 -9.33 -1.60
N ASP A 82 8.73 -10.12 -2.67
CA ASP A 82 9.35 -9.72 -3.93
C ASP A 82 8.55 -8.60 -4.60
N TRP A 83 7.23 -8.63 -4.55
CA TRP A 83 6.38 -7.52 -5.03
C TRP A 83 6.70 -6.21 -4.32
N LEU A 84 6.86 -6.26 -2.98
CA LEU A 84 7.23 -5.08 -2.20
C LEU A 84 8.62 -4.56 -2.54
N ARG A 85 9.57 -5.46 -2.72
CA ARG A 85 10.94 -5.09 -3.10
C ARG A 85 10.95 -4.37 -4.45
N ILE A 86 10.21 -4.89 -5.43
CA ILE A 86 10.04 -4.27 -6.74
C ILE A 86 9.44 -2.86 -6.59
N MET A 87 8.30 -2.75 -5.89
CA MET A 87 7.62 -1.47 -5.68
C MET A 87 8.49 -0.44 -4.96
N SER A 88 9.25 -0.86 -3.95
CA SER A 88 10.16 0.01 -3.18
C SER A 88 11.33 0.50 -4.02
N ASN A 89 11.99 -0.39 -4.74
CA ASN A 89 13.17 -0.06 -5.54
C ASN A 89 12.84 0.84 -6.73
N GLU A 90 11.74 0.58 -7.39
CA GLU A 90 11.32 1.30 -8.61
C GLU A 90 10.36 2.47 -8.31
N ARG A 91 10.04 2.72 -7.03
CA ARG A 91 9.25 3.86 -6.53
C ARG A 91 7.87 4.02 -7.17
N PHE A 92 7.22 2.94 -7.56
CA PHE A 92 5.83 2.99 -8.00
C PHE A 92 4.87 2.43 -6.93
N ARG A 93 3.61 2.82 -7.00
CA ARG A 93 2.61 2.53 -5.97
C ARG A 93 1.59 1.49 -6.37
N ARG A 94 1.60 1.04 -7.62
CA ARG A 94 0.64 0.12 -8.20
C ARG A 94 1.38 -0.89 -9.05
N LEU A 95 1.24 -2.16 -8.72
CA LEU A 95 1.88 -3.28 -9.41
C LEU A 95 0.79 -4.14 -10.03
N PRO A 96 0.67 -4.18 -11.37
CA PRO A 96 -0.21 -5.12 -12.03
C PRO A 96 0.25 -6.55 -11.77
N VAL A 97 -0.67 -7.41 -11.37
CA VAL A 97 -0.44 -8.85 -11.17
C VAL A 97 -1.11 -9.60 -12.30
N VAL A 98 -0.35 -10.45 -12.95
CA VAL A 98 -0.79 -11.21 -14.12
C VAL A 98 -0.71 -12.71 -13.89
N ASP A 99 -1.46 -13.47 -14.69
CA ASP A 99 -1.29 -14.93 -14.78
C ASP A 99 -0.11 -15.30 -15.70
N GLU A 100 0.13 -16.60 -15.85
CA GLU A 100 1.19 -17.15 -16.70
C GLU A 100 1.06 -16.73 -18.19
N ASN A 101 -0.12 -16.35 -18.63
CA ASN A 101 -0.38 -15.88 -20.00
C ASN A 101 -0.24 -14.37 -20.15
N GLY A 102 0.03 -13.64 -19.07
CA GLY A 102 0.14 -12.18 -19.05
C GLY A 102 -1.19 -11.44 -18.91
N HIS A 103 -2.31 -12.13 -18.59
CA HIS A 103 -3.60 -11.51 -18.38
C HIS A 103 -3.69 -10.91 -16.99
N ILE A 104 -4.26 -9.70 -16.91
CA ILE A 104 -4.43 -9.01 -15.65
C ILE A 104 -5.38 -9.75 -14.69
N LYS A 105 -4.91 -9.99 -13.46
CA LYS A 105 -5.69 -10.61 -12.37
C LYS A 105 -6.03 -9.62 -11.27
N ALA A 106 -5.06 -8.78 -10.91
CA ALA A 106 -5.22 -7.82 -9.83
C ALA A 106 -4.28 -6.63 -10.03
N VAL A 107 -4.52 -5.56 -9.27
CA VAL A 107 -3.52 -4.50 -9.06
C VAL A 107 -3.19 -4.51 -7.57
N PHE A 108 -1.92 -4.68 -7.26
CA PHE A 108 -1.42 -4.63 -5.90
C PHE A 108 -0.94 -3.23 -5.57
N THR A 109 -1.31 -2.73 -4.40
CA THR A 109 -0.94 -1.38 -3.93
C THR A 109 -0.19 -1.45 -2.60
N GLN A 110 0.53 -0.39 -2.25
CA GLN A 110 1.18 -0.28 -0.95
C GLN A 110 0.17 -0.37 0.23
N GLY A 111 -1.07 0.10 0.03
CA GLY A 111 -2.13 -0.02 1.02
C GLY A 111 -2.58 -1.46 1.26
N ASP A 112 -2.60 -2.28 0.21
CA ASP A 112 -2.94 -3.70 0.33
C ASP A 112 -1.95 -4.45 1.22
N PHE A 113 -0.66 -4.11 1.09
CA PHE A 113 0.38 -4.69 1.94
C PHE A 113 0.16 -4.36 3.42
N VAL A 114 -0.07 -3.10 3.74
CA VAL A 114 -0.31 -2.68 5.13
C VAL A 114 -1.52 -3.42 5.69
N SER A 115 -2.60 -3.52 4.91
CA SER A 115 -3.82 -4.22 5.34
C SER A 115 -3.60 -5.73 5.55
N TYR A 116 -2.71 -6.33 4.78
CA TYR A 116 -2.43 -7.77 4.85
C TYR A 116 -1.47 -8.14 6.00
N THR A 117 -0.45 -7.33 6.24
CA THR A 117 0.60 -7.63 7.25
C THR A 117 0.32 -7.03 8.62
N TRP A 118 -0.49 -5.97 8.70
CA TRP A 118 -0.77 -5.27 9.94
C TRP A 118 -1.34 -6.15 11.06
N PRO A 119 -2.33 -7.04 10.80
CA PRO A 119 -2.86 -7.92 11.83
C PRO A 119 -1.80 -8.82 12.45
N ASP A 120 -0.93 -9.43 11.62
CA ASP A 120 0.13 -10.33 12.10
C ASP A 120 1.20 -9.57 12.87
N LEU A 121 1.56 -8.37 12.41
CA LEU A 121 2.52 -7.51 13.10
C LEU A 121 2.00 -7.09 14.48
N MET A 122 0.73 -6.70 14.57
CA MET A 122 0.09 -6.35 15.84
C MET A 122 -0.01 -7.53 16.79
N TYR A 123 -0.29 -8.72 16.26
CA TYR A 123 -0.30 -9.95 17.07
C TYR A 123 1.09 -10.27 17.62
N GLN A 124 2.14 -10.17 16.79
CA GLN A 124 3.52 -10.38 17.23
C GLN A 124 3.96 -9.32 18.26
N MET A 125 3.65 -8.06 18.06
CA MET A 125 3.94 -7.00 19.02
C MET A 125 3.25 -7.26 20.37
N LYS A 126 1.97 -7.63 20.35
CA LYS A 126 1.22 -7.99 21.57
C LYS A 126 1.83 -9.19 22.28
N SER A 127 2.22 -10.23 21.55
CA SER A 127 2.85 -11.43 22.13
C SER A 127 4.21 -11.13 22.75
N MET A 128 5.03 -10.29 22.11
CA MET A 128 6.32 -9.85 22.65
C MET A 128 6.15 -8.99 23.91
N ALA A 129 5.22 -8.06 23.91
CA ALA A 129 4.91 -7.22 25.07
C ALA A 129 4.46 -8.08 26.25
N THR A 130 3.55 -9.05 26.00
CA THR A 130 3.05 -9.95 27.03
C THR A 130 4.18 -10.85 27.59
N ALA A 131 5.04 -11.38 26.73
CA ALA A 131 6.18 -12.20 27.13
C ALA A 131 7.19 -11.41 27.97
N THR A 132 7.45 -10.15 27.61
CA THR A 132 8.38 -9.27 28.35
C THR A 132 7.83 -8.94 29.75
N VAL A 133 6.55 -8.61 29.86
CA VAL A 133 5.91 -8.32 31.14
C VAL A 133 5.84 -9.59 32.01
N SER A 134 5.44 -10.72 31.43
CA SER A 134 5.36 -11.99 32.12
C SER A 134 6.72 -12.47 32.65
N LYS A 135 7.78 -12.29 31.88
CA LYS A 135 9.15 -12.72 32.28
C LYS A 135 9.74 -11.83 33.36
N ASN A 136 9.40 -10.54 33.37
CA ASN A 136 10.02 -9.54 34.24
C ASN A 136 9.08 -9.01 35.33
N TRP A 137 7.91 -9.61 35.55
CA TRP A 137 6.92 -9.13 36.52
C TRP A 137 7.48 -8.95 37.93
N ALA A 138 8.35 -9.86 38.36
CA ALA A 138 8.99 -9.79 39.67
C ALA A 138 9.92 -8.55 39.81
N THR A 139 10.63 -8.20 38.74
CA THR A 139 11.49 -7.00 38.69
C THR A 139 10.67 -5.72 38.79
N PHE A 140 9.52 -5.68 38.10
CA PHE A 140 8.59 -4.54 38.18
C PHE A 140 7.96 -4.41 39.58
N LEU A 141 7.62 -5.53 40.24
CA LEU A 141 7.10 -5.49 41.60
C LEU A 141 8.16 -5.01 42.61
N ILE A 142 9.38 -5.50 42.49
CA ILE A 142 10.48 -5.07 43.38
C ILE A 142 10.79 -3.60 43.18
N GLY A 143 10.95 -3.14 41.93
CA GLY A 143 11.20 -1.73 41.60
C GLY A 143 10.08 -0.81 42.05
N GLY A 144 8.83 -1.20 41.80
CA GLY A 144 7.65 -0.46 42.25
C GLY A 144 7.52 -0.42 43.76
N GLY A 145 7.81 -1.52 44.46
CA GLY A 145 7.82 -1.60 45.91
C GLY A 145 8.88 -0.68 46.54
N VAL A 146 10.09 -0.67 46.01
CA VAL A 146 11.18 0.22 46.49
C VAL A 146 10.82 1.69 46.26
N ALA A 147 10.25 2.05 45.08
CA ALA A 147 9.83 3.41 44.82
C ALA A 147 8.71 3.88 45.75
N LEU A 148 7.72 3.03 46.01
CA LEU A 148 6.62 3.31 46.95
C LEU A 148 7.12 3.49 48.36
N TYR A 149 8.01 2.60 48.82
CA TYR A 149 8.65 2.70 50.15
C TYR A 149 9.42 4.02 50.30
N SER A 150 10.20 4.41 49.31
CA SER A 150 10.96 5.66 49.31
C SER A 150 10.04 6.88 49.38
N ILE A 151 8.92 6.88 48.66
CA ILE A 151 7.92 7.99 48.70
C ILE A 151 7.31 8.06 50.14
N ILE A 152 6.89 6.93 50.69
CA ILE A 152 6.31 6.86 52.05
C ILE A 152 7.30 7.44 53.08
N MET A 153 8.56 7.01 53.02
CA MET A 153 9.59 7.51 53.94
C MET A 153 9.81 9.00 53.85
N VAL A 154 9.81 9.57 52.62
CA VAL A 154 9.94 11.01 52.43
C VAL A 154 8.73 11.77 53.02
N VAL A 155 7.52 11.25 52.83
CA VAL A 155 6.30 11.84 53.38
C VAL A 155 6.31 11.80 54.92
N VAL A 156 6.63 10.64 55.49
CA VAL A 156 6.70 10.46 56.95
C VAL A 156 7.75 11.41 57.58
N PHE A 157 8.92 11.52 56.96
CA PHE A 157 9.97 12.42 57.43
C PHE A 157 9.57 13.89 57.39
N LYS A 158 8.78 14.28 56.36
CA LYS A 158 8.25 15.65 56.27
C LYS A 158 7.13 15.96 57.23
N THR A 159 6.39 14.98 57.71
CA THR A 159 5.28 15.15 58.67
C THR A 159 5.70 15.10 60.10
N LEU A 160 6.89 14.52 60.39
CA LEU A 160 7.45 14.41 61.77
C LEU A 160 8.45 15.52 62.10
N ASN A 161 8.78 16.40 61.17
CA ASN A 161 9.67 17.53 61.34
C ASN A 161 8.95 18.84 61.01
#